data_6f6d43ef3856906206a0c0bd8d74ede2
#
_entry.id   6f6d43ef3856906206a0c0bd8d74ede2
#
_cell.length_a   1.000
_cell.length_b   1.000
_cell.length_c   1.000
_cell.angle_alpha   90.00
_cell.angle_beta   90.00
_cell.angle_gamma   90.00
#
_symmetry.space_group_name_H-M   'P 1'
#
loop_
_entity.id
_entity.type
_entity.pdbx_description
1 polymer ?
#
loop_
_entity_poly.entity_id
_entity_poly.type
_entity_poly.pdbx_seq_one_letter_code
_entity_poly.pdbx_strand_id
1 'polypeptide(L)'
;MNRRKKLIEVALPLAAINAACVREKSIRHGHPSTMHLWWARRPLAACRAVLFASFVDDPSSRPDEFTTVVEQDRERQRLFRLIEDLVRWENSNDPQILASAREEILRSTGGHPPAVLDPFCGGGSIPLEAQRLALGAHGSDLNPVAVLITKAMVEVPPRFAGRSPVNPESRAGAMTVDAWRGSAGLAADVRHYGYWMNTEAERRIGHLYPPAKLPATGGDATVIAWLWARTVACPNPVCGADMPLVRSFD
;
A
#
# COMPACT_ATOMS: atom_id res chain seq x y z
N MET A 1 -24.74 -30.49 -1.60
CA MET A 1 -24.05 -29.71 -0.53
C MET A 1 -24.63 -28.30 -0.56
N ASN A 2 -25.27 -27.86 0.53
CA ASN A 2 -25.79 -26.50 0.61
C ASN A 2 -24.57 -25.56 0.78
N ARG A 3 -24.33 -24.67 -0.19
CA ARG A 3 -23.23 -23.70 -0.15
C ARG A 3 -23.46 -22.75 1.03
N ARG A 4 -22.50 -22.67 1.96
CA ARG A 4 -22.55 -21.71 3.06
C ARG A 4 -22.41 -20.28 2.51
N LYS A 5 -23.28 -19.39 2.94
CA LYS A 5 -23.14 -17.97 2.64
C LYS A 5 -21.93 -17.38 3.35
N LYS A 6 -21.18 -16.55 2.68
CA LYS A 6 -20.09 -15.80 3.25
C LYS A 6 -20.58 -14.48 3.87
N LEU A 7 -19.84 -13.94 4.80
CA LEU A 7 -20.20 -12.70 5.49
C LEU A 7 -20.46 -11.56 4.50
N ILE A 8 -19.66 -11.45 3.43
CA ILE A 8 -19.83 -10.44 2.38
C ILE A 8 -21.16 -10.53 1.64
N GLU A 9 -21.78 -11.73 1.59
CA GLU A 9 -23.06 -11.95 0.91
C GLU A 9 -24.26 -11.49 1.78
N VAL A 10 -24.01 -11.21 3.07
CA VAL A 10 -25.08 -10.87 4.03
C VAL A 10 -24.95 -9.42 4.49
N ALA A 11 -23.85 -9.06 5.13
CA ALA A 11 -23.65 -7.70 5.65
C ALA A 11 -22.18 -7.37 5.90
N LEU A 12 -21.85 -6.07 5.88
CA LEU A 12 -20.54 -5.51 6.19
C LEU A 12 -20.68 -4.23 7.00
N PRO A 13 -19.71 -3.88 7.88
CA PRO A 13 -19.66 -2.59 8.57
C PRO A 13 -19.16 -1.48 7.63
N LEU A 14 -19.95 -1.14 6.60
CA LEU A 14 -19.56 -0.24 5.51
C LEU A 14 -19.12 1.14 5.99
N ALA A 15 -19.73 1.66 7.06
CA ALA A 15 -19.36 2.98 7.58
C ALA A 15 -17.91 3.02 8.06
N ALA A 16 -17.48 2.01 8.83
CA ALA A 16 -16.12 1.89 9.34
C ALA A 16 -15.10 1.64 8.21
N ILE A 17 -15.45 0.76 7.26
CA ILE A 17 -14.60 0.48 6.09
C ILE A 17 -14.38 1.75 5.28
N ASN A 18 -15.44 2.50 4.98
CA ASN A 18 -15.35 3.74 4.21
C ASN A 18 -14.54 4.82 4.95
N ALA A 19 -14.73 4.98 6.25
CA ALA A 19 -13.95 5.90 7.07
C ALA A 19 -12.45 5.58 7.02
N ALA A 20 -12.09 4.29 7.16
CA ALA A 20 -10.71 3.84 7.04
C ALA A 20 -10.12 4.10 5.64
N CYS A 21 -10.89 3.88 4.56
CA CYS A 21 -10.47 4.17 3.20
C CYS A 21 -10.24 5.68 2.94
N VAL A 22 -11.05 6.52 3.55
CA VAL A 22 -10.86 8.00 3.46
C VAL A 22 -9.58 8.40 4.19
N ARG A 23 -9.37 7.89 5.42
CA ARG A 23 -8.16 8.16 6.21
C ARG A 23 -6.88 7.70 5.49
N GLU A 24 -6.91 6.54 4.84
CA GLU A 24 -5.78 5.97 4.11
C GLU A 24 -5.19 6.96 3.08
N LYS A 25 -6.02 7.79 2.43
CA LYS A 25 -5.57 8.78 1.45
C LYS A 25 -4.66 9.86 2.03
N SER A 26 -4.70 10.10 3.33
CA SER A 26 -3.86 11.09 4.03
C SER A 26 -2.52 10.55 4.50
N ILE A 27 -2.31 9.23 4.46
CA ILE A 27 -1.08 8.59 4.96
C ILE A 27 0.07 8.86 4.01
N ARG A 28 1.14 9.48 4.53
CA ARG A 28 2.32 9.89 3.75
C ARG A 28 3.55 9.01 3.99
N HIS A 29 3.58 8.24 5.08
CA HIS A 29 4.73 7.42 5.46
C HIS A 29 4.34 5.94 5.58
N GLY A 30 5.17 5.07 5.00
CA GLY A 30 4.98 3.61 5.07
C GLY A 30 3.84 3.04 4.24
N HIS A 31 3.03 3.87 3.58
CA HIS A 31 1.97 3.39 2.70
C HIS A 31 2.54 2.99 1.32
N PRO A 32 2.09 1.89 0.71
CA PRO A 32 2.57 1.43 -0.60
C PRO A 32 2.51 2.46 -1.73
N SER A 33 1.57 3.43 -1.67
CA SER A 33 1.49 4.53 -2.62
C SER A 33 2.70 5.46 -2.59
N THR A 34 3.49 5.44 -1.51
CA THR A 34 4.72 6.23 -1.42
C THR A 34 5.89 5.61 -2.19
N MET A 35 5.84 4.31 -2.46
CA MET A 35 6.82 3.63 -3.31
C MET A 35 6.58 3.97 -4.79
N HIS A 36 5.35 3.87 -5.24
CA HIS A 36 4.96 4.23 -6.60
C HIS A 36 3.47 4.63 -6.65
N LEU A 37 3.16 5.74 -7.32
CA LEU A 37 1.79 6.15 -7.57
C LEU A 37 1.17 5.26 -8.65
N TRP A 38 -0.02 4.73 -8.34
CA TRP A 38 -0.83 3.98 -9.30
C TRP A 38 -2.25 4.56 -9.28
N TRP A 39 -2.71 5.11 -10.38
CA TRP A 39 -3.96 5.86 -10.47
C TRP A 39 -5.21 5.08 -10.09
N ALA A 40 -5.23 3.77 -10.31
CA ALA A 40 -6.37 2.89 -10.01
C ALA A 40 -6.14 2.04 -8.75
N ARG A 41 -5.24 2.45 -7.84
CA ARG A 41 -4.97 1.70 -6.61
C ARG A 41 -6.23 1.59 -5.76
N ARG A 42 -6.58 0.37 -5.38
CA ARG A 42 -7.68 0.12 -4.44
C ARG A 42 -7.20 0.40 -3.01
N PRO A 43 -8.07 0.98 -2.14
CA PRO A 43 -7.73 1.16 -0.73
C PRO A 43 -7.41 -0.19 -0.06
N LEU A 44 -6.31 -0.25 0.70
CA LEU A 44 -5.87 -1.47 1.38
C LEU A 44 -6.90 -1.91 2.43
N ALA A 45 -7.48 -0.94 3.16
CA ALA A 45 -8.55 -1.19 4.13
C ALA A 45 -9.74 -1.93 3.50
N ALA A 46 -10.21 -1.47 2.32
CA ALA A 46 -11.30 -2.13 1.61
C ALA A 46 -10.90 -3.52 1.13
N CYS A 47 -9.69 -3.68 0.56
CA CYS A 47 -9.20 -4.99 0.11
C CYS A 47 -9.17 -6.00 1.26
N ARG A 48 -8.67 -5.60 2.43
CA ARG A 48 -8.58 -6.46 3.62
C ARG A 48 -9.94 -6.87 4.14
N ALA A 49 -10.88 -5.92 4.26
CA ALA A 49 -12.25 -6.20 4.70
C ALA A 49 -12.99 -7.14 3.74
N VAL A 50 -12.87 -6.88 2.43
CA VAL A 50 -13.53 -7.70 1.39
C VAL A 50 -12.95 -9.11 1.37
N LEU A 51 -11.62 -9.26 1.41
CA LEU A 51 -10.98 -10.57 1.47
C LEU A 51 -11.44 -11.35 2.70
N PHE A 52 -11.33 -10.75 3.89
CA PHE A 52 -11.77 -11.39 5.13
C PHE A 52 -13.23 -11.86 5.01
N ALA A 53 -14.14 -10.97 4.64
CA ALA A 53 -15.56 -11.28 4.55
C ALA A 53 -15.94 -12.26 3.44
N SER A 54 -15.09 -12.39 2.40
CA SER A 54 -15.28 -13.37 1.32
C SER A 54 -14.90 -14.78 1.73
N PHE A 55 -14.04 -14.94 2.73
CA PHE A 55 -13.60 -16.24 3.22
C PHE A 55 -14.36 -16.70 4.46
N VAL A 56 -14.83 -15.79 5.30
CA VAL A 56 -15.52 -16.11 6.56
C VAL A 56 -17.01 -16.39 6.32
N ASP A 57 -17.51 -17.48 6.90
CA ASP A 57 -18.92 -17.84 6.84
C ASP A 57 -19.78 -16.87 7.64
N ASP A 58 -20.94 -16.48 7.09
CA ASP A 58 -21.94 -15.77 7.89
C ASP A 58 -22.54 -16.72 8.95
N PRO A 59 -22.77 -16.27 10.19
CA PRO A 59 -23.35 -17.09 11.23
C PRO A 59 -24.68 -17.75 10.87
N SER A 60 -25.50 -17.15 10.02
CA SER A 60 -26.73 -17.75 9.53
C SER A 60 -26.53 -19.01 8.69
N SER A 61 -25.34 -19.23 8.17
CA SER A 61 -24.96 -20.45 7.42
C SER A 61 -24.42 -21.57 8.31
N ARG A 62 -24.37 -21.34 9.62
CA ARG A 62 -23.85 -22.28 10.63
C ARG A 62 -24.91 -22.55 11.71
N PRO A 63 -26.09 -23.06 11.34
CA PRO A 63 -27.21 -23.27 12.27
C PRO A 63 -26.89 -24.25 13.40
N ASP A 64 -25.91 -25.13 13.19
CA ASP A 64 -25.43 -26.07 14.21
C ASP A 64 -24.70 -25.39 15.38
N GLU A 65 -24.13 -24.21 15.13
CA GLU A 65 -23.39 -23.42 16.13
C GLU A 65 -24.20 -22.22 16.63
N PHE A 66 -25.01 -21.61 15.76
CA PHE A 66 -25.83 -20.43 16.05
C PHE A 66 -27.29 -20.72 15.73
N THR A 67 -27.99 -21.26 16.70
CA THR A 67 -29.36 -21.82 16.52
C THR A 67 -30.44 -20.75 16.43
N THR A 68 -30.19 -19.58 17.03
CA THR A 68 -31.17 -18.48 17.09
C THR A 68 -30.66 -17.26 16.29
N VAL A 69 -31.60 -16.44 15.81
CA VAL A 69 -31.27 -15.17 15.13
C VAL A 69 -30.46 -14.24 16.06
N VAL A 70 -30.77 -14.26 17.36
CA VAL A 70 -30.04 -13.44 18.34
C VAL A 70 -28.58 -13.87 18.48
N GLU A 71 -28.29 -15.17 18.48
CA GLU A 71 -26.93 -15.70 18.49
C GLU A 71 -26.20 -15.36 17.19
N GLN A 72 -26.85 -15.50 16.04
CA GLN A 72 -26.30 -15.14 14.74
C GLN A 72 -25.94 -13.65 14.67
N ASP A 73 -26.81 -12.78 15.17
CA ASP A 73 -26.55 -11.34 15.19
C ASP A 73 -25.42 -10.97 16.15
N ARG A 74 -25.37 -11.61 17.33
CA ARG A 74 -24.27 -11.41 18.28
C ARG A 74 -22.92 -11.79 17.70
N GLU A 75 -22.85 -12.92 17.02
CA GLU A 75 -21.62 -13.38 16.38
C GLU A 75 -21.25 -12.48 15.18
N ARG A 76 -22.23 -12.07 14.38
CA ARG A 76 -22.01 -11.12 13.28
C ARG A 76 -21.45 -9.80 13.80
N GLN A 77 -21.94 -9.29 14.91
CA GLN A 77 -21.39 -8.09 15.54
C GLN A 77 -19.96 -8.30 16.05
N ARG A 78 -19.60 -9.50 16.52
CA ARG A 78 -18.22 -9.83 16.87
C ARG A 78 -17.32 -9.80 15.66
N LEU A 79 -17.74 -10.39 14.55
CA LEU A 79 -17.00 -10.38 13.28
C LEU A 79 -16.87 -8.95 12.70
N PHE A 80 -17.90 -8.12 12.88
CA PHE A 80 -17.84 -6.71 12.47
C PHE A 80 -16.79 -5.94 13.26
N ARG A 81 -16.74 -6.12 14.58
CA ARG A 81 -15.66 -5.51 15.39
C ARG A 81 -14.27 -5.93 14.94
N LEU A 82 -14.11 -7.20 14.60
CA LEU A 82 -12.83 -7.68 14.04
C LEU A 82 -12.50 -7.00 12.70
N ILE A 83 -13.49 -6.82 11.80
CA ILE A 83 -13.28 -6.06 10.56
C ILE A 83 -12.92 -4.60 10.87
N GLU A 84 -13.61 -3.95 11.80
CA GLU A 84 -13.33 -2.57 12.23
C GLU A 84 -11.90 -2.40 12.73
N ASP A 85 -11.40 -3.38 13.49
CA ASP A 85 -10.01 -3.40 13.93
C ASP A 85 -9.03 -3.68 12.79
N LEU A 86 -9.35 -4.63 11.91
CA LEU A 86 -8.54 -4.98 10.75
C LEU A 86 -8.34 -3.81 9.79
N VAL A 87 -9.36 -2.97 9.55
CA VAL A 87 -9.28 -1.89 8.56
C VAL A 87 -8.49 -0.68 9.05
N ARG A 88 -8.22 -0.57 10.34
CA ARG A 88 -7.38 0.52 10.88
C ARG A 88 -5.96 0.39 10.36
N TRP A 89 -5.41 1.50 9.90
CA TRP A 89 -4.03 1.53 9.39
C TRP A 89 -3.01 1.10 10.45
N GLU A 90 -3.19 1.56 11.68
CA GLU A 90 -2.32 1.28 12.81
C GLU A 90 -2.21 -0.22 13.11
N ASN A 91 -3.26 -0.96 12.80
CA ASN A 91 -3.38 -2.40 13.04
C ASN A 91 -2.92 -3.25 11.84
N SER A 92 -2.45 -2.61 10.76
CA SER A 92 -2.10 -3.31 9.51
C SER A 92 -1.07 -4.43 9.68
N ASN A 93 -0.24 -4.33 10.70
CA ASN A 93 0.79 -5.32 11.05
C ASN A 93 0.64 -5.84 12.49
N ASP A 94 -0.50 -5.61 13.13
CA ASP A 94 -0.75 -6.13 14.47
C ASP A 94 -0.88 -7.65 14.45
N PRO A 95 0.03 -8.39 15.11
CA PRO A 95 0.07 -9.85 15.02
C PRO A 95 -1.15 -10.52 15.66
N GLN A 96 -1.76 -9.92 16.68
CA GLN A 96 -2.91 -10.51 17.38
C GLN A 96 -4.18 -10.37 16.52
N ILE A 97 -4.43 -9.18 15.97
CA ILE A 97 -5.58 -8.93 15.10
C ILE A 97 -5.47 -9.78 13.82
N LEU A 98 -4.28 -9.84 13.22
CA LEU A 98 -4.06 -10.68 12.04
C LEU A 98 -4.21 -12.17 12.36
N ALA A 99 -3.75 -12.63 13.52
CA ALA A 99 -3.93 -14.03 13.96
C ALA A 99 -5.42 -14.36 14.13
N SER A 100 -6.19 -13.50 14.79
CA SER A 100 -7.63 -13.68 14.96
C SER A 100 -8.37 -13.75 13.63
N ALA A 101 -8.00 -12.89 12.67
CA ALA A 101 -8.61 -12.93 11.35
C ALA A 101 -8.27 -14.20 10.57
N ARG A 102 -7.02 -14.66 10.65
CA ARG A 102 -6.56 -15.92 10.02
C ARG A 102 -7.28 -17.13 10.59
N GLU A 103 -7.49 -17.15 11.91
CA GLU A 103 -8.21 -18.22 12.60
C GLU A 103 -9.66 -18.33 12.10
N GLU A 104 -10.38 -17.21 11.96
CA GLU A 104 -11.74 -17.21 11.41
C GLU A 104 -11.79 -17.67 9.95
N ILE A 105 -10.80 -17.27 9.14
CA ILE A 105 -10.67 -17.75 7.76
C ILE A 105 -10.45 -19.25 7.73
N LEU A 106 -9.52 -19.78 8.52
CA LEU A 106 -9.22 -21.21 8.59
C LEU A 106 -10.43 -22.01 9.06
N ARG A 107 -11.14 -21.52 10.10
CA ARG A 107 -12.37 -22.13 10.61
C ARG A 107 -13.44 -22.23 9.53
N SER A 108 -13.62 -21.17 8.73
CA SER A 108 -14.64 -21.10 7.69
C SER A 108 -14.28 -21.88 6.42
N THR A 109 -13.01 -22.25 6.25
CA THR A 109 -12.49 -22.95 5.06
C THR A 109 -11.99 -24.36 5.36
N GLY A 110 -12.27 -24.87 6.55
CA GLY A 110 -11.82 -26.22 6.97
C GLY A 110 -10.29 -26.36 7.01
N GLY A 111 -9.57 -25.29 7.32
CA GLY A 111 -8.11 -25.27 7.38
C GLY A 111 -7.40 -25.06 6.03
N HIS A 112 -8.15 -25.01 4.92
CA HIS A 112 -7.60 -24.96 3.56
C HIS A 112 -8.22 -23.78 2.76
N PRO A 113 -7.83 -22.53 3.02
CA PRO A 113 -8.34 -21.40 2.26
C PRO A 113 -7.85 -21.49 0.80
N PRO A 114 -8.73 -21.30 -0.20
CA PRO A 114 -8.32 -21.24 -1.59
C PRO A 114 -7.45 -19.99 -1.84
N ALA A 115 -6.60 -20.06 -2.86
CA ALA A 115 -5.80 -18.94 -3.28
C ALA A 115 -6.66 -17.85 -3.93
N VAL A 116 -6.25 -16.60 -3.76
CA VAL A 116 -6.84 -15.43 -4.40
C VAL A 116 -6.22 -15.23 -5.77
N LEU A 117 -7.03 -15.04 -6.80
CA LEU A 117 -6.59 -14.64 -8.14
C LEU A 117 -7.00 -13.18 -8.40
N ASP A 118 -6.02 -12.33 -8.70
CA ASP A 118 -6.23 -10.97 -9.15
C ASP A 118 -5.67 -10.82 -10.58
N PRO A 119 -6.51 -10.95 -11.62
CA PRO A 119 -6.05 -10.90 -13.01
C PRO A 119 -5.72 -9.48 -13.51
N PHE A 120 -6.00 -8.44 -12.71
CA PHE A 120 -5.76 -7.04 -13.01
C PHE A 120 -5.16 -6.33 -11.80
N CYS A 121 -4.02 -6.86 -11.29
CA CYS A 121 -3.48 -6.52 -9.98
C CYS A 121 -3.03 -5.05 -9.83
N GLY A 122 -2.77 -4.33 -10.91
CA GLY A 122 -2.41 -2.92 -10.90
C GLY A 122 -1.33 -2.62 -9.88
N GLY A 123 -1.63 -1.75 -8.92
CA GLY A 123 -0.73 -1.41 -7.83
C GLY A 123 -0.62 -2.47 -6.72
N GLY A 124 -1.12 -3.70 -6.89
CA GLY A 124 -0.89 -4.85 -6.00
C GLY A 124 -1.62 -4.83 -4.66
N SER A 125 -2.70 -4.06 -4.51
CA SER A 125 -3.41 -3.93 -3.23
C SER A 125 -4.02 -5.26 -2.76
N ILE A 126 -4.68 -5.99 -3.66
CA ILE A 126 -5.33 -7.27 -3.33
C ILE A 126 -4.30 -8.35 -2.98
N PRO A 127 -3.25 -8.61 -3.79
CA PRO A 127 -2.21 -9.57 -3.42
C PRO A 127 -1.50 -9.24 -2.10
N LEU A 128 -1.25 -7.95 -1.83
CA LEU A 128 -0.63 -7.51 -0.58
C LEU A 128 -1.50 -7.83 0.64
N GLU A 129 -2.78 -7.51 0.59
CA GLU A 129 -3.69 -7.76 1.72
C GLU A 129 -4.02 -9.26 1.87
N ALA A 130 -4.05 -10.01 0.77
CA ALA A 130 -4.14 -11.47 0.83
C ALA A 130 -2.95 -12.07 1.59
N GLN A 131 -1.73 -11.61 1.29
CA GLN A 131 -0.52 -12.05 1.99
C GLN A 131 -0.56 -11.71 3.49
N ARG A 132 -1.06 -10.54 3.87
CA ARG A 132 -1.24 -10.17 5.30
C ARG A 132 -2.18 -11.12 6.03
N LEU A 133 -3.24 -11.56 5.36
CA LEU A 133 -4.18 -12.54 5.88
C LEU A 133 -3.68 -14.00 5.75
N ALA A 134 -2.43 -14.21 5.36
CA ALA A 134 -1.82 -15.52 5.11
C ALA A 134 -2.55 -16.36 4.04
N LEU A 135 -3.17 -15.69 3.07
CA LEU A 135 -3.78 -16.31 1.90
C LEU A 135 -2.76 -16.42 0.77
N GLY A 136 -2.77 -17.53 0.04
CA GLY A 136 -2.08 -17.62 -1.24
C GLY A 136 -2.68 -16.61 -2.23
N ALA A 137 -1.84 -15.92 -3.01
CA ALA A 137 -2.31 -14.96 -4.01
C ALA A 137 -1.53 -15.06 -5.31
N HIS A 138 -2.26 -14.95 -6.41
CA HIS A 138 -1.71 -14.86 -7.76
C HIS A 138 -2.19 -13.54 -8.37
N GLY A 139 -1.25 -12.68 -8.79
CA GLY A 139 -1.54 -11.42 -9.47
C GLY A 139 -1.00 -11.44 -10.89
N SER A 140 -1.75 -10.89 -11.83
CA SER A 140 -1.30 -10.62 -13.19
C SER A 140 -1.76 -9.26 -13.65
N ASP A 141 -1.08 -8.68 -14.64
CA ASP A 141 -1.48 -7.45 -15.29
C ASP A 141 -0.87 -7.39 -16.68
N LEU A 142 -1.53 -6.73 -17.63
CA LEU A 142 -0.97 -6.47 -18.95
C LEU A 142 0.14 -5.42 -18.92
N ASN A 143 0.08 -4.51 -17.94
CA ASN A 143 1.09 -3.47 -17.80
C ASN A 143 2.30 -3.99 -16.99
N PRO A 144 3.49 -4.08 -17.60
CA PRO A 144 4.69 -4.58 -16.91
C PRO A 144 5.11 -3.73 -15.71
N VAL A 145 4.76 -2.44 -15.68
CA VAL A 145 5.00 -1.57 -14.52
C VAL A 145 4.16 -2.01 -13.33
N ALA A 146 2.88 -2.36 -13.54
CA ALA A 146 2.01 -2.91 -12.50
C ALA A 146 2.58 -4.21 -11.92
N VAL A 147 3.03 -5.12 -12.79
CA VAL A 147 3.69 -6.37 -12.38
C VAL A 147 4.93 -6.09 -11.54
N LEU A 148 5.78 -5.15 -11.97
CA LEU A 148 6.99 -4.78 -11.23
C LEU A 148 6.67 -4.19 -9.85
N ILE A 149 5.68 -3.28 -9.76
CA ILE A 149 5.23 -2.70 -8.49
C ILE A 149 4.73 -3.81 -7.55
N THR A 150 3.87 -4.69 -8.05
CA THR A 150 3.33 -5.80 -7.26
C THR A 150 4.45 -6.72 -6.75
N LYS A 151 5.39 -7.13 -7.61
CA LYS A 151 6.55 -7.94 -7.20
C LYS A 151 7.42 -7.24 -6.15
N ALA A 152 7.68 -5.96 -6.31
CA ALA A 152 8.46 -5.19 -5.36
C ALA A 152 7.80 -5.11 -3.96
N MET A 153 6.47 -5.24 -3.87
CA MET A 153 5.75 -5.22 -2.60
C MET A 153 5.57 -6.61 -1.98
N VAL A 154 5.19 -7.61 -2.78
CA VAL A 154 4.72 -8.90 -2.23
C VAL A 154 5.71 -10.04 -2.40
N GLU A 155 6.60 -10.00 -3.40
CA GLU A 155 7.55 -11.08 -3.67
C GLU A 155 8.96 -10.75 -3.14
N VAL A 156 9.47 -9.55 -3.42
CA VAL A 156 10.85 -9.19 -3.11
C VAL A 156 11.10 -9.10 -1.59
N PRO A 157 10.28 -8.42 -0.78
CA PRO A 157 10.56 -8.30 0.65
C PRO A 157 10.63 -9.62 1.39
N PRO A 158 9.69 -10.57 1.25
CA PRO A 158 9.79 -11.87 1.92
C PRO A 158 10.93 -12.74 1.41
N ARG A 159 11.30 -12.63 0.11
CA ARG A 159 12.42 -13.39 -0.47
C ARG A 159 13.77 -13.02 0.14
N PHE A 160 13.92 -11.77 0.59
CA PHE A 160 15.13 -11.24 1.20
C PHE A 160 15.01 -11.01 2.70
N ALA A 161 13.93 -11.48 3.33
CA ALA A 161 13.75 -11.35 4.76
C ALA A 161 14.88 -12.03 5.55
N GLY A 162 15.39 -11.35 6.58
CA GLY A 162 16.47 -11.82 7.45
C GLY A 162 17.84 -11.87 6.79
N ARG A 163 18.00 -11.40 5.55
CA ARG A 163 19.30 -11.36 4.88
C ARG A 163 20.05 -10.06 5.21
N SER A 164 21.37 -10.18 5.41
CA SER A 164 22.24 -9.00 5.51
C SER A 164 22.28 -8.24 4.18
N PRO A 165 22.49 -6.91 4.21
CA PRO A 165 22.65 -6.12 2.99
C PRO A 165 23.87 -6.59 2.19
N VAL A 166 23.84 -6.39 0.88
CA VAL A 166 24.99 -6.69 0.01
C VAL A 166 25.99 -5.54 -0.04
N ASN A 167 25.56 -4.30 0.24
CA ASN A 167 26.47 -3.17 0.25
C ASN A 167 27.44 -3.26 1.45
N PRO A 168 28.75 -3.01 1.23
CA PRO A 168 29.79 -3.22 2.25
C PRO A 168 29.67 -2.25 3.43
N GLU A 169 29.23 -1.02 3.21
CA GLU A 169 29.14 0.02 4.25
C GLU A 169 28.13 -0.37 5.33
N SER A 170 26.91 -0.75 4.92
CA SER A 170 25.87 -1.19 5.88
C SER A 170 26.24 -2.50 6.56
N ARG A 171 26.93 -3.42 5.86
CA ARG A 171 27.42 -4.68 6.46
C ARG A 171 28.44 -4.44 7.55
N ALA A 172 29.41 -3.52 7.32
CA ALA A 172 30.48 -3.21 8.28
C ALA A 172 29.93 -2.52 9.55
N GLY A 173 28.84 -1.77 9.45
CA GLY A 173 28.21 -1.07 10.57
C GLY A 173 27.32 -1.93 11.48
N ALA A 174 27.04 -3.19 11.11
CA ALA A 174 26.18 -4.06 11.91
C ALA A 174 26.92 -4.73 13.05
N MET A 175 26.58 -4.40 14.29
CA MET A 175 27.20 -4.97 15.48
C MET A 175 26.63 -6.33 15.91
N THR A 176 25.46 -6.75 15.35
CA THR A 176 24.78 -8.00 15.72
C THR A 176 24.09 -8.65 14.53
N VAL A 177 23.94 -9.99 14.55
CA VAL A 177 23.21 -10.76 13.54
C VAL A 177 21.72 -10.39 13.51
N ASP A 178 21.15 -9.98 14.64
CA ASP A 178 19.75 -9.55 14.78
C ASP A 178 19.43 -8.18 14.14
N ALA A 179 20.44 -7.44 13.68
CA ALA A 179 20.26 -6.13 13.07
C ALA A 179 19.41 -6.17 11.76
N TRP A 180 19.34 -7.33 11.11
CA TRP A 180 18.71 -7.50 9.79
C TRP A 180 17.37 -8.23 9.83
N ARG A 181 16.58 -8.04 10.91
CA ARG A 181 15.23 -8.64 11.01
C ARG A 181 14.30 -8.14 9.90
N GLY A 182 13.42 -9.04 9.43
CA GLY A 182 12.49 -8.74 8.35
C GLY A 182 13.22 -8.25 7.10
N SER A 183 12.80 -7.15 6.52
CA SER A 183 13.38 -6.57 5.31
C SER A 183 14.43 -5.48 5.58
N ALA A 184 15.02 -5.41 6.79
CA ALA A 184 15.95 -4.35 7.17
C ALA A 184 17.20 -4.31 6.29
N GLY A 185 17.78 -5.47 5.94
CA GLY A 185 18.92 -5.55 5.05
C GLY A 185 18.61 -5.07 3.63
N LEU A 186 17.48 -5.50 3.07
CA LEU A 186 17.01 -5.01 1.78
C LEU A 186 16.78 -3.49 1.80
N ALA A 187 16.17 -2.96 2.87
CA ALA A 187 15.95 -1.53 3.02
C ALA A 187 17.26 -0.73 3.13
N ALA A 188 18.30 -1.31 3.74
CA ALA A 188 19.64 -0.71 3.79
C ALA A 188 20.26 -0.64 2.39
N ASP A 189 20.18 -1.71 1.61
CA ASP A 189 20.65 -1.73 0.22
C ASP A 189 19.92 -0.70 -0.64
N VAL A 190 18.59 -0.66 -0.59
CA VAL A 190 17.79 0.29 -1.38
C VAL A 190 18.18 1.74 -1.06
N ARG A 191 18.41 2.07 0.22
CA ARG A 191 18.86 3.41 0.61
C ARG A 191 20.25 3.72 0.11
N HIS A 192 21.20 2.80 0.29
CA HIS A 192 22.60 2.97 -0.13
C HIS A 192 22.70 3.19 -1.65
N TYR A 193 22.10 2.28 -2.43
CA TYR A 193 22.15 2.40 -3.89
C TYR A 193 21.31 3.56 -4.42
N GLY A 194 20.21 3.92 -3.76
CA GLY A 194 19.44 5.11 -4.08
C GLY A 194 20.26 6.39 -3.90
N TYR A 195 20.99 6.50 -2.79
CA TYR A 195 21.90 7.62 -2.56
C TYR A 195 23.06 7.65 -3.58
N TRP A 196 23.67 6.50 -3.82
CA TRP A 196 24.73 6.38 -4.84
C TRP A 196 24.24 6.81 -6.22
N MET A 197 23.06 6.35 -6.64
CA MET A 197 22.46 6.74 -7.92
C MET A 197 22.21 8.24 -8.01
N ASN A 198 21.73 8.87 -6.93
CA ASN A 198 21.48 10.31 -6.91
C ASN A 198 22.79 11.08 -7.06
N THR A 199 23.84 10.73 -6.30
CA THR A 199 25.15 11.38 -6.37
C THR A 199 25.79 11.21 -7.77
N GLU A 200 25.71 10.01 -8.32
CA GLU A 200 26.26 9.74 -9.65
C GLU A 200 25.49 10.45 -10.76
N ALA A 201 24.18 10.57 -10.65
CA ALA A 201 23.37 11.36 -11.56
C ALA A 201 23.72 12.85 -11.48
N GLU A 202 23.85 13.40 -10.28
CA GLU A 202 24.28 14.79 -10.09
C GLU A 202 25.65 15.05 -10.73
N ARG A 203 26.62 14.14 -10.53
CA ARG A 203 27.94 14.24 -11.13
C ARG A 203 27.88 14.23 -12.66
N ARG A 204 27.02 13.41 -13.28
CA ARG A 204 26.94 13.24 -14.73
C ARG A 204 26.13 14.31 -15.44
N ILE A 205 25.00 14.68 -14.89
CA ILE A 205 24.01 15.53 -15.54
C ILE A 205 23.64 16.78 -14.74
N GLY A 206 24.21 17.00 -13.54
CA GLY A 206 23.90 18.16 -12.70
C GLY A 206 24.12 19.49 -13.39
N HIS A 207 25.11 19.57 -14.29
CA HIS A 207 25.40 20.76 -15.11
C HIS A 207 24.27 21.14 -16.07
N LEU A 208 23.33 20.21 -16.36
CA LEU A 208 22.14 20.48 -17.18
C LEU A 208 21.00 21.12 -16.38
N TYR A 209 21.13 21.22 -15.06
CA TYR A 209 20.14 21.76 -14.12
C TYR A 209 20.74 22.99 -13.42
N PRO A 210 20.74 24.16 -14.07
CA PRO A 210 21.36 25.35 -13.51
C PRO A 210 20.63 25.79 -12.23
N PRO A 211 21.34 26.36 -11.26
CA PRO A 211 20.74 26.90 -10.05
C PRO A 211 19.85 28.11 -10.40
N ALA A 212 18.84 28.35 -9.58
CA ALA A 212 18.01 29.53 -9.65
C ALA A 212 18.64 30.67 -8.85
N LYS A 213 18.59 31.89 -9.39
CA LYS A 213 18.98 33.09 -8.67
C LYS A 213 17.89 33.48 -7.67
N LEU A 214 18.25 33.72 -6.42
CA LEU A 214 17.33 34.18 -5.39
C LEU A 214 17.21 35.72 -5.48
N PRO A 215 16.03 36.27 -5.80
CA PRO A 215 15.85 37.72 -5.98
C PRO A 215 16.20 38.52 -4.72
N ALA A 216 15.90 37.99 -3.53
CA ALA A 216 16.06 38.68 -2.27
C ALA A 216 17.50 38.76 -1.76
N THR A 217 18.36 37.76 -2.09
CA THR A 217 19.73 37.66 -1.53
C THR A 217 20.81 37.70 -2.59
N GLY A 218 20.45 37.61 -3.87
CA GLY A 218 21.40 37.51 -5.00
C GLY A 218 22.19 36.19 -5.06
N GLY A 219 21.93 35.27 -4.12
CA GLY A 219 22.59 33.96 -4.07
C GLY A 219 21.99 32.95 -5.05
N ASP A 220 22.69 31.82 -5.20
CA ASP A 220 22.23 30.68 -5.98
C ASP A 220 21.50 29.68 -5.07
N ALA A 221 20.39 29.11 -5.56
CA ALA A 221 19.65 28.04 -4.91
C ALA A 221 19.54 26.82 -5.81
N THR A 222 19.68 25.64 -5.23
CA THR A 222 19.39 24.38 -5.94
C THR A 222 17.92 24.28 -6.26
N VAL A 223 17.60 24.04 -7.54
CA VAL A 223 16.21 23.81 -7.97
C VAL A 223 15.81 22.39 -7.60
N ILE A 224 14.79 22.25 -6.77
CA ILE A 224 14.27 20.95 -6.31
C ILE A 224 13.12 20.42 -7.16
N ALA A 225 12.45 21.29 -7.93
CA ALA A 225 11.38 20.92 -8.82
C ALA A 225 11.22 21.96 -9.94
N TRP A 226 10.79 21.51 -11.12
CA TRP A 226 10.45 22.34 -12.27
C TRP A 226 8.97 22.16 -12.56
N LEU A 227 8.21 23.25 -12.48
CA LEU A 227 6.79 23.25 -12.82
C LEU A 227 6.62 23.78 -14.25
N TRP A 228 5.99 22.97 -15.08
CA TRP A 228 5.71 23.34 -16.46
C TRP A 228 4.27 23.83 -16.57
N ALA A 229 4.08 25.02 -17.12
CA ALA A 229 2.77 25.59 -17.39
C ALA A 229 2.68 25.97 -18.88
N ARG A 230 1.48 25.90 -19.42
CA ARG A 230 1.19 26.52 -20.73
C ARG A 230 1.17 28.02 -20.57
N THR A 231 1.66 28.76 -21.55
CA THR A 231 1.57 30.22 -21.60
C THR A 231 0.63 30.64 -22.71
N VAL A 232 0.03 31.82 -22.55
CA VAL A 232 -0.73 32.53 -23.57
C VAL A 232 -0.24 33.98 -23.60
N ALA A 233 -0.21 34.56 -24.79
CA ALA A 233 0.10 36.00 -24.93
C ALA A 233 -0.95 36.86 -24.23
N CYS A 234 -0.52 37.90 -23.54
CA CYS A 234 -1.44 38.84 -22.89
C CYS A 234 -2.40 39.42 -23.96
N PRO A 235 -3.73 39.42 -23.69
CA PRO A 235 -4.72 39.96 -24.64
C PRO A 235 -4.63 41.46 -24.84
N ASN A 236 -3.88 42.16 -23.96
CA ASN A 236 -3.59 43.58 -24.18
C ASN A 236 -2.49 43.73 -25.25
N PRO A 237 -2.80 44.33 -26.44
CA PRO A 237 -1.84 44.40 -27.57
C PRO A 237 -0.59 45.24 -27.25
N VAL A 238 -0.62 46.10 -26.20
CA VAL A 238 0.51 46.91 -25.77
C VAL A 238 1.44 46.13 -24.83
N CYS A 239 0.95 45.07 -24.19
CA CYS A 239 1.70 44.32 -23.16
C CYS A 239 2.64 43.27 -23.80
N GLY A 240 2.11 42.41 -24.66
CA GLY A 240 2.86 41.32 -25.31
C GLY A 240 3.52 40.26 -24.41
N ALA A 241 3.28 40.30 -23.09
CA ALA A 241 3.89 39.38 -22.15
C ALA A 241 3.27 37.96 -22.22
N ASP A 242 4.10 36.93 -22.06
CA ASP A 242 3.64 35.56 -21.90
C ASP A 242 3.08 35.35 -20.48
N MET A 243 1.81 34.99 -20.38
CA MET A 243 1.12 34.70 -19.10
C MET A 243 1.06 33.22 -18.87
N PRO A 244 1.64 32.69 -17.78
CA PRO A 244 1.51 31.28 -17.44
C PRO A 244 0.09 30.95 -16.94
N LEU A 245 -0.48 29.86 -17.47
CA LEU A 245 -1.80 29.37 -17.06
C LEU A 245 -1.66 28.47 -15.82
N VAL A 246 -1.61 29.08 -14.66
CA VAL A 246 -1.54 28.42 -13.36
C VAL A 246 -2.73 28.80 -12.49
N ARG A 247 -3.12 27.92 -11.55
CA ARG A 247 -4.24 28.19 -10.63
C ARG A 247 -3.85 29.12 -9.49
N SER A 248 -2.61 29.04 -9.05
CA SER A 248 -2.03 29.82 -7.95
C SER A 248 -0.54 29.96 -8.20
N PHE A 249 0.06 31.00 -7.61
CA PHE A 249 1.51 31.24 -7.57
C PHE A 249 2.09 30.97 -6.17
N ASP A 250 1.24 30.53 -5.20
CA ASP A 250 1.60 30.22 -3.83
C ASP A 250 1.92 28.72 -3.66
#